data_6ee1335bd0aa768c86ae794f2af20b9f
#
_entry.id   6ee1335bd0aa768c86ae794f2af20b9f
#
_cell.length_a   1.000
_cell.length_b   1.000
_cell.length_c   1.000
_cell.angle_alpha   90.00
_cell.angle_beta   90.00
_cell.angle_gamma   90.00
#
_symmetry.space_group_name_H-M   'P 1'
#
loop_
_entity.id
_entity.type
_entity.pdbx_description
1 polymer ?
#
loop_
_entity_poly.entity_id
_entity_poly.type
_entity_poly.pdbx_seq_one_letter_code
_entity_poly.pdbx_strand_id
1 'polypeptide(L)'
;MSAPQPKPVRVLLLGGTTEASRMARALAQAGINAVFSYAGRTDTPIPQPLPLRIGGFGGADGLAEYLRAEAITHVIDATHAFAV
;
A
#
# COMPACT_ATOMS: atom_id res chain seq x y z
N MET A 1 -30.30 5.37 17.96
CA MET A 1 -29.04 4.62 18.00
C MET A 1 -28.48 4.49 16.60
N SER A 2 -27.27 4.96 16.37
CA SER A 2 -26.69 4.89 15.04
C SER A 2 -26.04 3.54 14.81
N ALA A 3 -26.11 3.03 13.57
CA ALA A 3 -25.43 1.81 13.20
C ALA A 3 -23.92 2.00 13.29
N PRO A 4 -23.16 0.92 13.57
CA PRO A 4 -21.70 1.03 13.52
C PRO A 4 -21.26 1.46 12.13
N GLN A 5 -20.36 2.43 12.06
CA GLN A 5 -19.80 2.87 10.80
C GLN A 5 -18.78 1.85 10.33
N PRO A 6 -18.77 1.49 9.05
CA PRO A 6 -17.69 0.66 8.51
C PRO A 6 -16.37 1.41 8.63
N LYS A 7 -15.28 0.68 8.82
CA LYS A 7 -13.96 1.29 8.82
C LYS A 7 -13.69 1.98 7.49
N PRO A 8 -13.12 3.19 7.49
CA PRO A 8 -12.73 3.83 6.23
C PRO A 8 -11.75 2.93 5.48
N VAL A 9 -11.91 2.88 4.17
CA VAL A 9 -10.98 2.12 3.32
C VAL A 9 -9.60 2.77 3.39
N ARG A 10 -8.60 1.96 3.67
CA ARG A 10 -7.20 2.39 3.63
C ARG A 10 -6.38 1.23 3.07
N VAL A 11 -5.68 1.49 1.98
CA VAL A 11 -4.99 0.47 1.20
C VAL A 11 -3.49 0.56 1.43
N LEU A 12 -2.86 -0.59 1.65
CA LEU A 12 -1.41 -0.71 1.58
C LEU A 12 -1.08 -1.37 0.23
N LEU A 13 -0.41 -0.63 -0.64
CA LEU A 13 0.03 -1.12 -1.94
C LEU A 13 1.50 -1.49 -1.85
N LEU A 14 1.79 -2.77 -1.95
CA LEU A 14 3.17 -3.26 -1.97
C LEU A 14 3.69 -3.15 -3.40
N GLY A 15 4.68 -2.30 -3.60
CA GLY A 15 5.10 -1.88 -4.92
C GLY A 15 6.49 -2.37 -5.31
N GLY A 16 6.98 -1.84 -6.44
CA GLY A 16 8.26 -2.17 -7.01
C GLY A 16 8.18 -2.55 -8.49
N THR A 17 6.99 -2.56 -9.06
CA THR A 17 6.77 -2.92 -10.46
C THR A 17 6.05 -1.80 -11.21
N THR A 18 6.03 -1.90 -12.53
CA THR A 18 5.26 -0.97 -13.38
C THR A 18 3.76 -1.09 -13.07
N GLU A 19 3.29 -2.30 -12.81
CA GLU A 19 1.89 -2.55 -12.44
C GLU A 19 1.53 -1.85 -11.15
N ALA A 20 2.44 -1.85 -10.18
CA ALA A 20 2.23 -1.14 -8.92
C ALA A 20 2.09 0.37 -9.17
N SER A 21 2.92 0.94 -10.04
CA SER A 21 2.83 2.36 -10.38
C SER A 21 1.50 2.71 -11.05
N ARG A 22 1.00 1.83 -11.93
CA ARG A 22 -0.30 2.00 -12.56
C ARG A 22 -1.43 1.95 -11.53
N MET A 23 -1.35 0.99 -10.61
CA MET A 23 -2.32 0.86 -9.53
C MET A 23 -2.31 2.10 -8.63
N ALA A 24 -1.12 2.62 -8.33
CA ALA A 24 -1.00 3.83 -7.51
C ALA A 24 -1.72 5.01 -8.16
N ARG A 25 -1.57 5.18 -9.47
CA ARG A 25 -2.27 6.24 -10.19
C ARG A 25 -3.79 6.05 -10.15
N ALA A 26 -4.24 4.80 -10.33
CA ALA A 26 -5.67 4.49 -10.29
C ALA A 26 -6.26 4.79 -8.92
N LEU A 27 -5.57 4.40 -7.85
CA LEU A 27 -6.02 4.65 -6.48
C LEU A 27 -6.07 6.15 -6.19
N ALA A 28 -5.04 6.88 -6.60
CA ALA A 28 -4.99 8.33 -6.39
C ALA A 28 -6.12 9.04 -7.16
N GLN A 29 -6.36 8.65 -8.41
CA GLN A 29 -7.41 9.24 -9.23
C GLN A 29 -8.80 8.95 -8.66
N ALA A 30 -8.98 7.78 -8.04
CA ALA A 30 -10.24 7.40 -7.40
C ALA A 30 -10.42 8.05 -6.02
N GLY A 31 -9.42 8.78 -5.53
CA GLY A 31 -9.49 9.39 -4.21
C GLY A 31 -9.43 8.39 -3.06
N ILE A 32 -8.86 7.23 -3.30
CA ILE A 32 -8.77 6.18 -2.28
C ILE A 32 -7.56 6.44 -1.39
N ASN A 33 -7.77 6.40 -0.08
CA ASN A 33 -6.69 6.53 0.89
C ASN A 33 -5.77 5.32 0.79
N ALA A 34 -4.51 5.54 0.38
CA ALA A 34 -3.57 4.47 0.15
C ALA A 34 -2.15 4.90 0.45
N VAL A 35 -1.30 3.94 0.81
CA VAL A 35 0.13 4.12 1.02
C VAL A 35 0.87 3.18 0.07
N PHE A 36 1.88 3.70 -0.60
CA PHE A 36 2.74 2.91 -1.50
C PHE A 36 4.00 2.50 -0.74
N SER A 37 4.27 1.20 -0.66
CA SER A 37 5.41 0.69 0.09
C SER A 37 6.42 0.02 -0.83
N TYR A 38 7.67 0.49 -0.78
CA TYR A 38 8.81 -0.16 -1.42
C TYR A 38 9.55 -1.05 -0.41
N ALA A 39 10.08 -2.15 -0.88
CA ALA A 39 10.72 -3.15 -0.01
C ALA A 39 12.08 -2.73 0.57
N GLY A 40 12.59 -1.56 0.22
CA GLY A 40 13.68 -0.97 0.97
C GLY A 40 15.08 -1.08 0.38
N ARG A 41 15.22 -1.46 -0.87
CA ARG A 41 16.54 -1.53 -1.51
C ARG A 41 16.70 -0.60 -2.69
N THR A 42 15.96 0.50 -2.69
CA THR A 42 16.00 1.46 -3.78
C THR A 42 16.60 2.75 -3.26
N ASP A 43 17.74 3.14 -3.81
CA ASP A 43 18.41 4.40 -3.44
C ASP A 43 17.61 5.61 -3.91
N THR A 44 16.90 5.47 -5.04
CA THR A 44 16.07 6.51 -5.60
C THR A 44 14.72 5.91 -5.99
N PRO A 45 13.78 5.84 -5.06
CA PRO A 45 12.44 5.35 -5.40
C PRO A 45 11.77 6.27 -6.41
N ILE A 46 11.05 5.67 -7.36
CA ILE A 46 10.26 6.44 -8.33
C ILE A 46 9.15 7.17 -7.57
N PRO A 47 8.98 8.48 -7.78
CA PRO A 47 7.89 9.22 -7.13
C PRO A 47 6.53 8.65 -7.51
N GLN A 48 5.62 8.59 -6.56
CA GLN A 48 4.27 8.07 -6.74
C GLN A 48 3.25 9.11 -6.29
N PRO A 49 2.04 9.10 -6.84
CA PRO A 49 0.99 10.03 -6.43
C PRO A 49 0.34 9.67 -5.08
N LEU A 50 0.95 8.78 -4.31
CA LEU A 50 0.52 8.35 -2.99
C LEU A 50 1.64 8.59 -2.00
N PRO A 51 1.35 8.72 -0.69
CA PRO A 51 2.39 8.70 0.31
C PRO A 51 3.26 7.47 0.18
N LEU A 52 4.57 7.65 0.30
CA LEU A 52 5.54 6.58 0.15
C LEU A 52 6.02 6.09 1.51
N ARG A 53 6.21 4.78 1.59
CA ARG A 53 6.91 4.14 2.68
C ARG A 53 8.03 3.29 2.08
N ILE A 54 9.20 3.32 2.69
CA ILE A 54 10.37 2.57 2.21
C ILE A 54 10.88 1.72 3.37
N GLY A 55 11.16 0.45 3.09
CA GLY A 55 11.70 -0.46 4.08
C GLY A 55 10.85 -1.70 4.28
N GLY A 56 11.46 -2.73 4.86
CA GLY A 56 10.75 -3.93 5.27
C GLY A 56 9.87 -3.68 6.48
N PHE A 57 9.09 -4.68 6.85
CA PHE A 57 8.17 -4.58 7.99
C PHE A 57 8.68 -5.29 9.24
N GLY A 58 9.78 -6.06 9.12
CA GLY A 58 10.23 -6.89 10.22
C GLY A 58 9.53 -8.24 10.24
N GLY A 59 9.37 -8.85 9.07
CA GLY A 59 8.69 -10.14 8.93
C GLY A 59 7.18 -10.05 9.06
N ALA A 60 6.54 -11.20 9.20
CA ALA A 60 5.07 -11.29 9.25
C ALA A 60 4.49 -10.57 10.46
N ASP A 61 5.14 -10.69 11.61
CA ASP A 61 4.67 -10.04 12.83
C ASP A 61 4.73 -8.52 12.72
N GLY A 62 5.82 -8.00 12.13
CA GLY A 62 5.97 -6.57 11.91
C GLY A 62 4.96 -6.04 10.92
N LEU A 63 4.67 -6.79 9.86
CA LEU A 63 3.63 -6.42 8.91
C LEU A 63 2.26 -6.39 9.59
N ALA A 64 1.92 -7.41 10.36
CA ALA A 64 0.64 -7.45 11.07
C ALA A 64 0.50 -6.25 12.01
N GLU A 65 1.55 -5.88 12.71
CA GLU A 65 1.54 -4.72 13.60
C GLU A 65 1.34 -3.42 12.84
N TYR A 66 2.02 -3.27 11.69
CA TYR A 66 1.84 -2.12 10.82
C TYR A 66 0.39 -1.99 10.36
N LEU A 67 -0.19 -3.10 9.91
CA LEU A 67 -1.57 -3.11 9.42
C LEU A 67 -2.55 -2.64 10.50
N ARG A 68 -2.32 -3.06 11.75
CA ARG A 68 -3.16 -2.62 12.87
C ARG A 68 -2.93 -1.16 13.23
N ALA A 69 -1.66 -0.76 13.35
CA ALA A 69 -1.31 0.59 13.77
C ALA A 69 -1.79 1.64 12.78
N GLU A 70 -1.76 1.32 11.48
CA GLU A 70 -2.15 2.23 10.41
C GLU A 70 -3.59 2.02 9.95
N ALA A 71 -4.34 1.15 10.61
CA ALA A 71 -5.74 0.87 10.28
C ALA A 71 -5.92 0.48 8.82
N ILE A 72 -5.00 -0.33 8.28
CA ILE A 72 -5.08 -0.81 6.90
C ILE A 72 -6.24 -1.80 6.78
N THR A 73 -7.08 -1.59 5.78
CA THR A 73 -8.23 -2.45 5.52
C THR A 73 -8.00 -3.40 4.36
N HIS A 74 -7.11 -3.05 3.43
CA HIS A 74 -6.85 -3.84 2.23
C HIS A 74 -5.37 -3.80 1.90
N VAL A 75 -4.81 -4.94 1.49
CA VAL A 75 -3.44 -5.03 1.02
C VAL A 75 -3.48 -5.48 -0.44
N ILE A 76 -2.77 -4.75 -1.30
CA ILE A 76 -2.57 -5.14 -2.69
C ILE A 76 -1.10 -5.47 -2.86
N ASP A 77 -0.81 -6.71 -3.20
CA ASP A 77 0.56 -7.16 -3.45
C ASP A 77 0.85 -7.05 -4.95
N ALA A 78 1.59 -6.01 -5.32
CA ALA A 78 2.01 -5.78 -6.69
C ALA A 78 3.54 -5.77 -6.79
N THR A 79 4.19 -6.63 -5.99
CA THR A 79 5.66 -6.74 -5.98
C THR A 79 6.20 -7.51 -7.17
N HIS A 80 5.35 -8.26 -7.86
CA HIS A 80 5.71 -9.02 -9.05
C HIS A 80 4.78 -8.67 -10.19
N ALA A 81 5.33 -8.63 -11.41
CA ALA A 81 4.50 -8.49 -12.60
C ALA A 81 3.61 -9.72 -12.75
N PHE A 82 2.35 -9.51 -13.14
CA PHE A 82 1.45 -10.63 -13.35
C PHE A 82 1.87 -11.38 -14.60
N ALA A 83 2.03 -12.69 -14.45
CA ALA A 83 2.24 -13.56 -15.59
C ALA A 83 0.91 -13.69 -16.34
N VAL A 84 0.97 -13.56 -17.64
CA VAL A 84 -0.21 -13.66 -18.50
C VAL A 84 -0.16 -15.00 -19.22
#